data_44c18a73a93ff184289f9e7c3aef6191
#
_entry.id   44c18a73a93ff184289f9e7c3aef6191
#
_cell.length_a   1.000
_cell.length_b   1.000
_cell.length_c   1.000
_cell.angle_alpha   90.00
_cell.angle_beta   90.00
_cell.angle_gamma   90.00
#
_symmetry.space_group_name_H-M   'P 1'
#
loop_
_entity.id
_entity.type
_entity.pdbx_description
1 polymer ?
#
loop_
_entity_poly.entity_id
_entity_poly.type
_entity_poly.pdbx_seq_one_letter_code
_entity_poly.pdbx_strand_id
1 'polypeptide(L)'
;MTPIWKPIAAAAALTALAACATTQRIDAAGDVHALLIAIRDDDHAAFDAHVDRQALEQELETRILDRTQARGTNDVVQALGAALAQPFSHLAGEALIRPQVFRAVAEFYGYRPQTAIPNQLEIAGALKALPDGRVCAAKKRQGPCLITFANEAGVWRLVSFDGDVSLLRLPS
;
A
#
# COMPACT_ATOMS: atom_id res chain seq x y z
N MET A 1 -29.90 27.95 33.84
CA MET A 1 -29.30 26.62 34.13
C MET A 1 -28.98 25.95 32.82
N THR A 2 -27.76 26.07 32.31
CA THR A 2 -27.31 25.44 31.07
C THR A 2 -26.89 23.99 31.36
N PRO A 3 -27.38 22.98 30.62
CA PRO A 3 -27.09 21.59 30.93
C PRO A 3 -25.63 21.27 30.62
N ILE A 4 -24.92 20.87 31.67
CA ILE A 4 -23.49 20.47 31.72
C ILE A 4 -23.23 19.18 30.92
N TRP A 5 -24.24 18.53 30.34
CA TRP A 5 -24.15 17.22 29.67
C TRP A 5 -23.57 17.25 28.26
N LYS A 6 -23.60 18.40 27.56
CA LYS A 6 -23.07 18.49 26.18
C LYS A 6 -21.57 18.23 26.05
N PRO A 7 -20.67 18.69 26.93
CA PRO A 7 -19.24 18.44 26.80
C PRO A 7 -18.84 17.00 27.11
N ILE A 8 -19.58 16.27 27.93
CA ILE A 8 -19.25 14.87 28.30
C ILE A 8 -19.53 13.92 27.16
N ALA A 9 -20.62 14.12 26.41
CA ALA A 9 -20.95 13.29 25.22
C ALA A 9 -19.95 13.47 24.10
N ALA A 10 -19.44 14.69 23.87
CA ALA A 10 -18.42 14.97 22.87
C ALA A 10 -17.06 14.34 23.20
N ALA A 11 -16.66 14.36 24.48
CA ALA A 11 -15.42 13.75 24.93
C ALA A 11 -15.44 12.21 24.81
N ALA A 12 -16.58 11.57 25.12
CA ALA A 12 -16.75 10.12 24.98
C ALA A 12 -16.69 9.66 23.50
N ALA A 13 -17.23 10.44 22.55
CA ALA A 13 -17.18 10.12 21.13
C ALA A 13 -15.74 10.20 20.56
N LEU A 14 -14.95 11.20 21.00
CA LEU A 14 -13.56 11.35 20.56
C LEU A 14 -12.65 10.21 21.04
N THR A 15 -12.87 9.72 22.27
CA THR A 15 -12.10 8.59 22.82
C THR A 15 -12.42 7.27 22.11
N ALA A 16 -13.66 7.04 21.69
CA ALA A 16 -14.07 5.85 20.96
C ALA A 16 -13.42 5.79 19.57
N LEU A 17 -13.36 6.91 18.85
CA LEU A 17 -12.71 6.98 17.52
C LEU A 17 -11.20 6.74 17.60
N ALA A 18 -10.53 7.27 18.61
CA ALA A 18 -9.10 7.05 18.82
C ALA A 18 -8.79 5.57 19.16
N ALA A 19 -9.64 4.91 19.90
CA ALA A 19 -9.49 3.48 20.22
C ALA A 19 -9.61 2.61 18.96
N CYS A 20 -10.60 2.85 18.09
CA CYS A 20 -10.76 2.12 16.84
C CYS A 20 -9.55 2.26 15.93
N ALA A 21 -9.02 3.47 15.75
CA ALA A 21 -7.86 3.72 14.91
C ALA A 21 -6.59 3.02 15.44
N THR A 22 -6.44 2.89 16.74
CA THR A 22 -5.31 2.18 17.37
C THR A 22 -5.44 0.68 17.17
N THR A 23 -6.63 0.12 17.35
CA THR A 23 -6.91 -1.31 17.15
C THR A 23 -6.63 -1.71 15.70
N GLN A 24 -7.10 -0.94 14.72
CA GLN A 24 -6.84 -1.20 13.30
C GLN A 24 -5.34 -1.27 12.98
N ARG A 25 -4.54 -0.35 13.51
CA ARG A 25 -3.10 -0.33 13.25
C ARG A 25 -2.37 -1.52 13.88
N ILE A 26 -2.79 -1.92 15.08
CA ILE A 26 -2.20 -3.08 15.78
C ILE A 26 -2.58 -4.37 15.03
N ASP A 27 -3.83 -4.49 14.62
CA ASP A 27 -4.34 -5.63 13.87
C ASP A 27 -3.61 -5.78 12.52
N ALA A 28 -3.52 -4.69 11.76
CA ALA A 28 -2.79 -4.68 10.49
C ALA A 28 -1.29 -4.97 10.63
N ALA A 29 -0.68 -4.58 11.74
CA ALA A 29 0.77 -4.71 11.92
C ALA A 29 1.26 -6.16 11.89
N GLY A 30 0.43 -7.13 12.28
CA GLY A 30 0.73 -8.55 12.21
C GLY A 30 0.91 -9.02 10.77
N ASP A 31 -0.04 -8.71 9.91
CA ASP A 31 -0.03 -9.09 8.50
C ASP A 31 1.05 -8.32 7.72
N VAL A 32 1.24 -7.03 8.01
CA VAL A 32 2.34 -6.24 7.44
C VAL A 32 3.69 -6.84 7.83
N HIS A 33 3.87 -7.27 9.07
CA HIS A 33 5.09 -7.95 9.50
C HIS A 33 5.31 -9.26 8.75
N ALA A 34 4.25 -10.07 8.56
CA ALA A 34 4.31 -11.31 7.79
C ALA A 34 4.67 -11.05 6.31
N LEU A 35 4.09 -10.01 5.69
CA LEU A 35 4.45 -9.58 4.34
C LEU A 35 5.93 -9.18 4.23
N LEU A 36 6.47 -8.43 5.20
CA LEU A 36 7.88 -8.04 5.19
C LEU A 36 8.81 -9.25 5.32
N ILE A 37 8.43 -10.25 6.11
CA ILE A 37 9.16 -11.53 6.21
C ILE A 37 9.10 -12.25 4.86
N ALA A 38 7.93 -12.36 4.24
CA ALA A 38 7.77 -13.00 2.94
C ALA A 38 8.62 -12.34 1.83
N ILE A 39 8.70 -11.01 1.83
CA ILE A 39 9.56 -10.26 0.91
C ILE A 39 11.05 -10.55 1.17
N ARG A 40 11.48 -10.58 2.43
CA ARG A 40 12.87 -10.87 2.81
C ARG A 40 13.27 -12.28 2.40
N ASP A 41 12.42 -13.26 2.70
CA ASP A 41 12.71 -14.68 2.54
C ASP A 41 12.38 -15.23 1.14
N ASP A 42 11.84 -14.36 0.27
CA ASP A 42 11.39 -14.70 -1.09
C ASP A 42 10.29 -15.77 -1.10
N ASP A 43 9.43 -15.74 -0.08
CA ASP A 43 8.30 -16.66 0.05
C ASP A 43 7.11 -16.16 -0.76
N HIS A 44 6.93 -16.71 -1.96
CA HIS A 44 5.86 -16.35 -2.87
C HIS A 44 4.46 -16.67 -2.30
N ALA A 45 4.31 -17.78 -1.60
CA ALA A 45 3.00 -18.19 -1.07
C ALA A 45 2.55 -17.25 0.07
N ALA A 46 3.45 -16.95 1.01
CA ALA A 46 3.18 -16.00 2.07
C ALA A 46 2.99 -14.57 1.54
N PHE A 47 3.74 -14.18 0.52
CA PHE A 47 3.58 -12.89 -0.17
C PHE A 47 2.18 -12.76 -0.78
N ASP A 48 1.74 -13.76 -1.55
CA ASP A 48 0.43 -13.75 -2.22
C ASP A 48 -0.74 -13.76 -1.23
N ALA A 49 -0.56 -14.32 -0.03
CA ALA A 49 -1.56 -14.27 1.03
C ALA A 49 -1.81 -12.84 1.55
N HIS A 50 -0.79 -11.96 1.48
CA HIS A 50 -0.83 -10.59 2.01
C HIS A 50 -0.83 -9.51 0.93
N VAL A 51 -1.08 -9.86 -0.34
CA VAL A 51 -1.14 -8.92 -1.47
C VAL A 51 -2.42 -9.14 -2.27
N ASP A 52 -3.16 -8.09 -2.52
CA ASP A 52 -4.23 -8.08 -3.51
C ASP A 52 -3.64 -7.75 -4.89
N ARG A 53 -3.32 -8.80 -5.64
CA ARG A 53 -2.75 -8.66 -6.99
C ARG A 53 -3.68 -7.91 -7.93
N GLN A 54 -4.99 -8.19 -7.85
CA GLN A 54 -5.98 -7.56 -8.71
C GLN A 54 -6.06 -6.06 -8.49
N ALA A 55 -6.07 -5.62 -7.24
CA ALA A 55 -6.08 -4.20 -6.90
C ALA A 55 -4.80 -3.50 -7.41
N LEU A 56 -3.63 -4.12 -7.21
CA LEU A 56 -2.35 -3.55 -7.68
C LEU A 56 -2.24 -3.51 -9.20
N GLU A 57 -2.74 -4.52 -9.92
CA GLU A 57 -2.78 -4.54 -11.37
C GLU A 57 -3.68 -3.43 -11.94
N GLN A 58 -4.88 -3.24 -11.36
CA GLN A 58 -5.79 -2.16 -11.74
C GLN A 58 -5.19 -0.78 -11.48
N GLU A 59 -4.50 -0.61 -10.36
CA GLU A 59 -3.81 0.64 -10.06
C GLU A 59 -2.68 0.92 -11.06
N LEU A 60 -1.88 -0.09 -11.39
CA LEU A 60 -0.81 0.01 -12.37
C LEU A 60 -1.35 0.40 -13.76
N GLU A 61 -2.45 -0.24 -14.19
CA GLU A 61 -3.13 0.08 -15.44
C GLU A 61 -3.59 1.55 -15.47
N THR A 62 -4.29 1.99 -14.42
CA THR A 62 -4.76 3.39 -14.29
C THR A 62 -3.59 4.36 -14.39
N ARG A 63 -2.49 4.11 -13.71
CA ARG A 63 -1.29 4.97 -13.74
C ARG A 63 -0.61 5.02 -15.09
N ILE A 64 -0.60 3.91 -15.84
CA ILE A 64 -0.06 3.86 -17.20
C ILE A 64 -0.92 4.73 -18.11
N LEU A 65 -2.25 4.61 -18.02
CA LEU A 65 -3.20 5.41 -18.80
C LEU A 65 -3.06 6.90 -18.50
N ASP A 66 -3.02 7.30 -17.23
CA ASP A 66 -2.85 8.71 -16.82
C ASP A 66 -1.54 9.31 -17.35
N ARG A 67 -0.46 8.54 -17.35
CA ARG A 67 0.83 9.02 -17.90
C ARG A 67 0.84 9.15 -19.41
N THR A 68 0.14 8.29 -20.12
CA THR A 68 0.01 8.38 -21.58
C THR A 68 -0.82 9.59 -21.97
N GLN A 69 -1.89 9.89 -21.23
CA GLN A 69 -2.71 11.07 -21.43
C GLN A 69 -1.96 12.39 -21.13
N ALA A 70 -1.20 12.41 -20.04
CA ALA A 70 -0.42 13.59 -19.64
C ALA A 70 0.70 13.97 -20.64
N ARG A 71 1.14 13.03 -21.46
CA ARG A 71 2.20 13.26 -22.48
C ARG A 71 1.72 13.78 -23.82
N GLY A 72 0.41 14.00 -24.00
CA GLY A 72 -0.16 14.65 -25.19
C GLY A 72 0.13 13.91 -26.51
N THR A 73 0.18 12.59 -26.49
CA THR A 73 0.36 11.77 -27.68
C THR A 73 -0.91 11.76 -28.53
N ASN A 74 -0.76 11.81 -29.86
CA ASN A 74 -1.85 11.83 -30.83
C ASN A 74 -2.84 10.66 -30.58
N ASP A 75 -4.13 10.89 -30.85
CA ASP A 75 -5.25 9.95 -30.62
C ASP A 75 -5.00 8.51 -31.08
N VAL A 76 -4.22 8.31 -32.14
CA VAL A 76 -3.89 6.98 -32.68
C VAL A 76 -2.91 6.23 -31.76
N VAL A 77 -1.93 6.92 -31.17
CA VAL A 77 -0.98 6.32 -30.22
C VAL A 77 -1.67 6.03 -28.90
N GLN A 78 -2.65 6.85 -28.52
CA GLN A 78 -3.48 6.68 -27.33
C GLN A 78 -4.41 5.45 -27.48
N ALA A 79 -5.07 5.29 -28.65
CA ALA A 79 -5.91 4.13 -28.96
C ALA A 79 -5.11 2.82 -29.05
N LEU A 80 -3.91 2.84 -29.66
CA LEU A 80 -2.99 1.70 -29.68
C LEU A 80 -2.44 1.39 -28.29
N GLY A 81 -2.09 2.40 -27.50
CA GLY A 81 -1.66 2.24 -26.11
C GLY A 81 -2.73 1.61 -25.24
N ALA A 82 -3.99 2.04 -25.37
CA ALA A 82 -5.11 1.46 -24.63
C ALA A 82 -5.43 0.01 -25.06
N ALA A 83 -5.34 -0.30 -26.37
CA ALA A 83 -5.59 -1.64 -26.89
C ALA A 83 -4.49 -2.65 -26.50
N LEU A 84 -3.26 -2.18 -26.31
CA LEU A 84 -2.12 -3.01 -25.90
C LEU A 84 -1.91 -3.04 -24.38
N ALA A 85 -2.52 -2.09 -23.64
CA ALA A 85 -2.31 -1.99 -22.19
C ALA A 85 -2.86 -3.19 -21.43
N GLN A 86 -4.04 -3.72 -21.80
CA GLN A 86 -4.67 -4.84 -21.07
C GLN A 86 -3.85 -6.14 -21.07
N PRO A 87 -3.37 -6.68 -22.20
CA PRO A 87 -2.53 -7.88 -22.16
C PRO A 87 -1.14 -7.63 -21.56
N PHE A 88 -0.60 -6.41 -21.71
CA PHE A 88 0.68 -6.05 -21.12
C PHE A 88 0.59 -5.74 -19.63
N SER A 89 -0.55 -5.24 -19.11
CA SER A 89 -0.73 -4.99 -17.68
C SER A 89 -0.75 -6.29 -16.88
N HIS A 90 -1.38 -7.35 -17.38
CA HIS A 90 -1.34 -8.67 -16.75
C HIS A 90 0.07 -9.26 -16.72
N LEU A 91 0.78 -9.27 -17.86
CA LEU A 91 2.16 -9.76 -17.92
C LEU A 91 3.11 -8.88 -17.08
N ALA A 92 2.93 -7.57 -17.10
CA ALA A 92 3.70 -6.64 -16.28
C ALA A 92 3.34 -6.80 -14.80
N GLY A 93 2.07 -6.99 -14.45
CA GLY A 93 1.61 -7.26 -13.10
C GLY A 93 2.25 -8.53 -12.54
N GLU A 94 2.20 -9.65 -13.26
CA GLU A 94 2.85 -10.88 -12.85
C GLU A 94 4.37 -10.73 -12.68
N ALA A 95 5.03 -9.93 -13.52
CA ALA A 95 6.46 -9.69 -13.46
C ALA A 95 6.86 -8.72 -12.32
N LEU A 96 6.02 -7.71 -12.04
CA LEU A 96 6.33 -6.64 -11.08
C LEU A 96 5.81 -6.93 -9.66
N ILE A 97 4.72 -7.68 -9.53
CA ILE A 97 4.13 -8.02 -8.21
C ILE A 97 4.77 -9.32 -7.70
N ARG A 98 6.04 -9.24 -7.32
CA ARG A 98 6.84 -10.36 -6.80
C ARG A 98 7.68 -9.91 -5.61
N PRO A 99 7.98 -10.80 -4.64
CA PRO A 99 8.78 -10.48 -3.47
C PRO A 99 10.12 -9.82 -3.83
N GLN A 100 10.81 -10.34 -4.86
CA GLN A 100 12.11 -9.83 -5.33
C GLN A 100 12.05 -8.37 -5.77
N VAL A 101 10.98 -7.98 -6.47
CA VAL A 101 10.81 -6.59 -6.94
C VAL A 101 10.56 -5.66 -5.75
N PHE A 102 9.72 -6.06 -4.80
CA PHE A 102 9.50 -5.29 -3.58
C PHE A 102 10.77 -5.16 -2.74
N ARG A 103 11.57 -6.22 -2.66
CA ARG A 103 12.87 -6.18 -1.99
C ARG A 103 13.84 -5.22 -2.69
N ALA A 104 13.96 -5.29 -4.02
CA ALA A 104 14.81 -4.37 -4.78
C ALA A 104 14.39 -2.90 -4.60
N VAL A 105 13.09 -2.61 -4.55
CA VAL A 105 12.57 -1.28 -4.25
C VAL A 105 12.94 -0.88 -2.82
N ALA A 106 12.78 -1.74 -1.84
CA ALA A 106 13.14 -1.47 -0.44
C ALA A 106 14.65 -1.18 -0.30
N GLU A 107 15.51 -1.95 -0.98
CA GLU A 107 16.97 -1.75 -1.02
C GLU A 107 17.33 -0.41 -1.64
N PHE A 108 16.64 0.01 -2.70
CA PHE A 108 16.81 1.34 -3.28
C PHE A 108 16.50 2.46 -2.28
N TYR A 109 15.51 2.27 -1.40
CA TYR A 109 15.18 3.20 -0.33
C TYR A 109 16.08 3.07 0.91
N GLY A 110 17.14 2.26 0.84
CA GLY A 110 18.15 2.13 1.88
C GLY A 110 17.95 0.96 2.85
N TYR A 111 16.96 0.09 2.58
CA TYR A 111 16.86 -1.18 3.30
C TYR A 111 18.08 -2.05 2.96
N ARG A 112 18.58 -2.77 3.97
CA ARG A 112 19.66 -3.76 3.78
C ARG A 112 19.16 -5.12 4.23
N PRO A 113 19.50 -6.21 3.53
CA PRO A 113 19.05 -7.57 3.87
C PRO A 113 19.38 -8.00 5.31
N GLN A 114 20.44 -7.42 5.89
CA GLN A 114 20.87 -7.67 7.26
C GLN A 114 20.09 -6.85 8.31
N THR A 115 19.28 -5.86 7.86
CA THR A 115 18.46 -5.06 8.76
C THR A 115 17.34 -5.92 9.33
N ALA A 116 17.21 -5.92 10.65
CA ALA A 116 16.10 -6.61 11.30
C ALA A 116 14.76 -6.02 10.82
N ILE A 117 13.80 -6.89 10.53
CA ILE A 117 12.44 -6.46 10.25
C ILE A 117 11.86 -5.83 11.52
N PRO A 118 11.23 -4.65 11.45
CA PRO A 118 10.62 -4.01 12.59
C PRO A 118 9.59 -4.94 13.24
N ASN A 119 9.51 -4.90 14.56
CA ASN A 119 8.48 -5.67 15.27
C ASN A 119 7.08 -5.06 15.05
N GLN A 120 6.03 -5.81 15.43
CA GLN A 120 4.64 -5.40 15.21
C GLN A 120 4.29 -4.05 15.85
N LEU A 121 4.85 -3.72 17.01
CA LEU A 121 4.57 -2.43 17.68
C LEU A 121 5.21 -1.27 16.92
N GLU A 122 6.41 -1.45 16.42
CA GLU A 122 7.08 -0.46 15.57
C GLU A 122 6.31 -0.23 14.27
N ILE A 123 5.84 -1.32 13.63
CA ILE A 123 5.01 -1.26 12.44
C ILE A 123 3.69 -0.54 12.75
N ALA A 124 2.98 -0.91 13.83
CA ALA A 124 1.75 -0.25 14.24
C ALA A 124 1.94 1.26 14.49
N GLY A 125 3.10 1.64 15.03
CA GLY A 125 3.49 3.04 15.22
C GLY A 125 3.73 3.81 13.92
N ALA A 126 4.18 3.12 12.86
CA ALA A 126 4.42 3.68 11.54
C ALA A 126 3.15 3.77 10.68
N LEU A 127 2.16 2.92 10.94
CA LEU A 127 0.89 2.91 10.22
C LEU A 127 -0.03 4.05 10.64
N LYS A 128 -0.82 4.55 9.69
CA LYS A 128 -1.93 5.50 9.87
C LYS A 128 -3.23 4.80 9.56
N ALA A 129 -4.22 4.91 10.44
CA ALA A 129 -5.59 4.51 10.13
C ALA A 129 -6.24 5.58 9.23
N LEU A 130 -6.97 5.13 8.22
CA LEU A 130 -7.72 5.97 7.29
C LEU A 130 -9.21 5.95 7.64
N PRO A 131 -9.97 7.01 7.27
CA PRO A 131 -11.40 7.10 7.61
C PRO A 131 -12.26 6.00 6.98
N ASP A 132 -11.79 5.40 5.90
CA ASP A 132 -12.47 4.33 5.15
C ASP A 132 -12.15 2.91 5.68
N GLY A 133 -11.51 2.80 6.83
CA GLY A 133 -11.18 1.53 7.45
C GLY A 133 -9.89 0.89 6.96
N ARG A 134 -9.17 1.52 6.01
CA ARG A 134 -7.85 1.08 5.57
C ARG A 134 -6.75 1.60 6.49
N VAL A 135 -5.55 1.07 6.36
CA VAL A 135 -4.34 1.61 6.99
C VAL A 135 -3.29 1.90 5.93
N CYS A 136 -2.42 2.87 6.18
CA CYS A 136 -1.34 3.15 5.26
C CYS A 136 -0.01 3.48 5.96
N ALA A 137 1.09 3.23 5.26
CA ALA A 137 2.40 3.75 5.61
C ALA A 137 2.74 4.96 4.74
N ALA A 138 3.37 5.98 5.34
CA ALA A 138 3.80 7.20 4.66
C ALA A 138 5.26 7.49 4.99
N LYS A 139 6.00 8.13 4.08
CA LYS A 139 7.40 8.52 4.31
C LYS A 139 7.55 9.51 5.47
N LYS A 140 6.56 10.37 5.67
CA LYS A 140 6.46 11.31 6.80
C LYS A 140 5.11 11.10 7.47
N ARG A 141 5.05 11.26 8.80
CA ARG A 141 3.83 11.01 9.59
C ARG A 141 2.59 11.74 9.07
N GLN A 142 2.74 12.91 8.48
CA GLN A 142 1.66 13.71 7.86
C GLN A 142 1.72 13.72 6.32
N GLY A 143 2.60 12.90 5.72
CA GLY A 143 2.74 12.78 4.28
C GLY A 143 1.63 11.96 3.61
N PRO A 144 1.61 11.94 2.28
CA PRO A 144 0.75 11.04 1.53
C PRO A 144 1.09 9.58 1.83
N CYS A 145 0.09 8.72 1.69
CA CYS A 145 0.28 7.28 1.78
C CYS A 145 1.17 6.79 0.63
N LEU A 146 2.16 5.97 0.94
CA LEU A 146 2.99 5.29 -0.06
C LEU A 146 2.54 3.86 -0.29
N ILE A 147 2.05 3.22 0.76
CA ILE A 147 1.61 1.83 0.77
C ILE A 147 0.31 1.79 1.54
N THR A 148 -0.74 1.21 0.98
CA THR A 148 -2.05 1.11 1.62
C THR A 148 -2.47 -0.35 1.74
N PHE A 149 -3.03 -0.70 2.89
CA PHE A 149 -3.55 -2.01 3.20
C PHE A 149 -5.05 -1.93 3.49
N ALA A 150 -5.79 -2.92 3.01
CA ALA A 150 -7.21 -3.12 3.32
C ALA A 150 -7.40 -4.46 4.04
N ASN A 151 -8.39 -4.52 4.94
CA ASN A 151 -8.77 -5.78 5.57
C ASN A 151 -9.74 -6.52 4.65
N GLU A 152 -9.35 -7.71 4.20
CA GLU A 152 -10.14 -8.59 3.35
C GLU A 152 -10.35 -9.92 4.07
N ALA A 153 -11.57 -10.16 4.49
CA ALA A 153 -11.94 -11.39 5.20
C ALA A 153 -11.06 -11.70 6.44
N GLY A 154 -10.61 -10.67 7.15
CA GLY A 154 -9.79 -10.80 8.35
C GLY A 154 -8.28 -10.80 8.12
N VAL A 155 -7.82 -10.66 6.88
CA VAL A 155 -6.39 -10.54 6.52
C VAL A 155 -6.14 -9.15 5.92
N TRP A 156 -5.11 -8.47 6.40
CA TRP A 156 -4.69 -7.19 5.84
C TRP A 156 -3.79 -7.42 4.64
N ARG A 157 -4.28 -6.96 3.47
CA ARG A 157 -3.57 -7.11 2.19
C ARG A 157 -3.13 -5.77 1.65
N LEU A 158 -1.99 -5.77 1.01
CA LEU A 158 -1.49 -4.64 0.25
C LEU A 158 -2.38 -4.43 -0.98
N VAL A 159 -3.06 -3.28 -1.05
CA VAL A 159 -4.00 -2.93 -2.14
C VAL A 159 -3.54 -1.76 -2.99
N SER A 160 -2.55 -0.98 -2.54
CA SER A 160 -2.05 0.19 -3.27
C SER A 160 -0.60 0.49 -2.91
N PHE A 161 0.18 0.85 -3.93
CA PHE A 161 1.57 1.27 -3.79
C PHE A 161 1.79 2.57 -4.58
N ASP A 162 1.89 3.71 -3.88
CA ASP A 162 2.15 5.03 -4.46
C ASP A 162 3.65 5.37 -4.52
N GLY A 163 4.47 4.39 -4.86
CA GLY A 163 5.89 4.59 -5.11
C GLY A 163 6.15 5.22 -6.48
N ASP A 164 7.25 5.93 -6.61
CA ASP A 164 7.70 6.44 -7.91
C ASP A 164 8.15 5.26 -8.80
N VAL A 165 7.26 4.83 -9.70
CA VAL A 165 7.55 3.73 -10.65
C VAL A 165 8.66 4.07 -11.65
N SER A 166 9.16 5.32 -11.68
CA SER A 166 10.37 5.65 -12.45
C SER A 166 11.61 4.91 -11.94
N LEU A 167 11.54 4.43 -10.70
CA LEU A 167 12.59 3.65 -10.04
C LEU A 167 12.63 2.18 -10.52
N LEU A 168 11.58 1.71 -11.18
CA LEU A 168 11.53 0.38 -11.77
C LEU A 168 12.20 0.32 -13.17
N ARG A 169 12.92 1.37 -13.57
CA ARG A 169 13.78 1.28 -14.75
C ARG A 169 14.89 0.27 -14.45
N LEU A 170 14.69 -0.94 -14.96
CA LEU A 170 15.75 -1.92 -15.06
C LEU A 170 16.94 -1.25 -15.76
N PRO A 171 18.16 -1.37 -15.24
CA PRO A 171 19.34 -0.95 -15.98
C PRO A 171 19.38 -1.74 -17.29
N SER A 172 19.36 -1.00 -18.39
CA SER A 172 19.57 -1.53 -19.73
C SER A 172 21.01 -1.96 -19.92
#